data_b2b34fabf0269ddcc2c0628c24915b84
#
_entry.id   b2b34fabf0269ddcc2c0628c24915b84
#
_cell.length_a   1.000
_cell.length_b   1.000
_cell.length_c   1.000
_cell.angle_alpha   90.00
_cell.angle_beta   90.00
_cell.angle_gamma   90.00
#
_symmetry.space_group_name_H-M   'P 1'
#
loop_
_entity.id
_entity.type
_entity.pdbx_description
1 polymer ?
#
loop_
_entity_poly.entity_id
_entity_poly.type
_entity_poly.pdbx_seq_one_letter_code
_entity_poly.pdbx_strand_id
1 'polypeptide(L)'
;AWFRSKGYGPVKPPILERAAPFLDRLGEEIRSRMYIFTDPGGHEVCLRPEMTIPTARLYADSIHERGGPFRCYYVGSVFRFDWPREGRYRQFTQAGAEFFGGADAADADVEVLALAHGLLQSYGLSDLHVQVGDVAFFAALLADERLAPAWRMRLARAAPDFATLERELAQDAERRATTPASPEGDSEIGALLDQTPAAQRDALLADVLTTVGPEHFGVRTPEQIARRLLNRAEARGPIEPAIATALTSLLAVDLPLDEGLAEVRGIADAAGSAALAALADGWDRRVALLAERGVDPAGVRLRPRMGRGIHYYTGFVFEIHDGTDSAESQLCGGGRYDDLVESVGGTEPVPAVGFSLGLERVQLRLAEEAP
;
A
#
# COMPACT_ATOMS: atom_id res chain seq x y z
N ALA A 1 -14.41 -13.61 -22.76
CA ALA A 1 -13.88 -13.28 -24.10
C ALA A 1 -12.73 -12.27 -24.01
N TRP A 2 -12.93 -11.07 -23.39
CA TRP A 2 -11.95 -9.96 -23.34
C TRP A 2 -10.56 -10.37 -22.85
N PHE A 3 -10.41 -10.89 -21.64
CA PHE A 3 -9.11 -11.31 -21.10
C PHE A 3 -8.37 -12.31 -21.98
N ARG A 4 -9.09 -13.29 -22.55
CA ARG A 4 -8.48 -14.28 -23.46
C ARG A 4 -7.96 -13.65 -24.75
N SER A 5 -8.68 -12.67 -25.32
CA SER A 5 -8.21 -11.94 -26.52
C SER A 5 -6.95 -11.11 -26.27
N LYS A 6 -6.64 -10.84 -25.00
CA LYS A 6 -5.43 -10.12 -24.54
C LYS A 6 -4.33 -11.06 -24.01
N GLY A 7 -4.47 -12.39 -24.21
CA GLY A 7 -3.45 -13.37 -23.82
C GLY A 7 -3.49 -13.82 -22.35
N TYR A 8 -4.56 -13.49 -21.61
CA TYR A 8 -4.71 -13.91 -20.20
C TYR A 8 -5.44 -15.25 -20.11
N GLY A 9 -4.88 -16.19 -19.33
CA GLY A 9 -5.49 -17.50 -19.04
C GLY A 9 -6.40 -17.48 -17.81
N PRO A 10 -7.47 -18.31 -17.78
CA PRO A 10 -8.34 -18.35 -16.60
C PRO A 10 -7.69 -19.09 -15.43
N VAL A 11 -7.91 -18.59 -14.21
CA VAL A 11 -7.58 -19.28 -12.96
C VAL A 11 -8.81 -19.32 -12.05
N LYS A 12 -8.84 -20.29 -11.13
CA LYS A 12 -9.95 -20.46 -10.19
C LYS A 12 -9.40 -20.76 -8.79
N PRO A 13 -8.96 -19.74 -8.04
CA PRO A 13 -8.53 -19.91 -6.67
C PRO A 13 -9.66 -20.42 -5.77
N PRO A 14 -9.37 -21.09 -4.63
CA PRO A 14 -10.37 -21.55 -3.68
C PRO A 14 -11.17 -20.40 -3.05
N ILE A 15 -12.40 -20.69 -2.60
CA ILE A 15 -13.22 -19.74 -1.83
C ILE A 15 -12.81 -19.74 -0.37
N LEU A 16 -12.54 -20.92 0.17
CA LEU A 16 -12.10 -21.12 1.55
C LEU A 16 -10.58 -21.06 1.60
N GLU A 17 -10.05 -20.16 2.41
CA GLU A 17 -8.64 -19.85 2.51
C GLU A 17 -8.18 -19.82 3.96
N ARG A 18 -6.88 -19.94 4.23
CA ARG A 18 -6.32 -19.62 5.54
C ARG A 18 -6.45 -18.14 5.83
N ALA A 19 -6.82 -17.75 7.05
CA ALA A 19 -7.06 -16.35 7.40
C ALA A 19 -5.76 -15.53 7.50
N ALA A 20 -4.67 -16.13 7.96
CA ALA A 20 -3.41 -15.44 8.24
C ALA A 20 -2.86 -14.58 7.09
N PRO A 21 -2.76 -15.05 5.82
CA PRO A 21 -2.24 -14.22 4.73
C PRO A 21 -3.03 -12.93 4.52
N PHE A 22 -4.34 -12.95 4.76
CA PHE A 22 -5.20 -11.77 4.65
C PHE A 22 -5.06 -10.84 5.86
N LEU A 23 -4.97 -11.41 7.07
CA LEU A 23 -4.81 -10.64 8.30
C LEU A 23 -3.49 -9.87 8.33
N ASP A 24 -2.45 -10.42 7.71
CA ASP A 24 -1.12 -9.81 7.67
C ASP A 24 -0.99 -8.72 6.58
N ARG A 25 -1.79 -8.78 5.51
CA ARG A 25 -1.59 -7.99 4.30
C ARG A 25 -2.73 -7.03 3.95
N LEU A 26 -3.87 -7.15 4.59
CA LEU A 26 -4.99 -6.23 4.40
C LEU A 26 -5.07 -5.21 5.54
N GLY A 27 -5.51 -4.01 5.21
CA GLY A 27 -5.77 -2.98 6.20
C GLY A 27 -6.98 -3.29 7.09
N GLU A 28 -7.06 -2.59 8.22
CA GLU A 28 -8.09 -2.80 9.23
C GLU A 28 -9.52 -2.69 8.66
N GLU A 29 -9.73 -1.83 7.68
CA GLU A 29 -11.02 -1.68 7.01
C GLU A 29 -11.53 -2.99 6.38
N ILE A 30 -10.64 -3.77 5.74
CA ILE A 30 -11.02 -5.05 5.14
C ILE A 30 -10.99 -6.15 6.20
N ARG A 31 -9.97 -6.15 7.08
CA ARG A 31 -9.83 -7.17 8.14
C ARG A 31 -11.04 -7.26 9.05
N SER A 32 -11.57 -6.12 9.50
CA SER A 32 -12.76 -6.07 10.36
C SER A 32 -14.04 -6.56 9.68
N ARG A 33 -14.01 -6.74 8.36
CA ARG A 33 -15.14 -7.18 7.54
C ARG A 33 -15.00 -8.62 7.01
N MET A 34 -13.94 -9.35 7.41
CA MET A 34 -13.72 -10.74 6.99
C MET A 34 -14.65 -11.71 7.73
N TYR A 35 -15.10 -12.73 7.01
CA TYR A 35 -15.77 -13.90 7.60
C TYR A 35 -14.71 -14.93 7.98
N ILE A 36 -14.37 -15.00 9.26
CA ILE A 36 -13.33 -15.89 9.81
C ILE A 36 -14.01 -16.90 10.73
N PHE A 37 -13.59 -18.18 10.66
CA PHE A 37 -14.08 -19.26 11.50
C PHE A 37 -13.04 -20.38 11.59
N THR A 38 -13.23 -21.31 12.56
CA THR A 38 -12.36 -22.47 12.71
C THR A 38 -12.93 -23.65 11.94
N ASP A 39 -12.11 -24.30 11.11
CA ASP A 39 -12.48 -25.50 10.39
C ASP A 39 -12.50 -26.76 11.30
N PRO A 40 -13.03 -27.90 10.85
CA PRO A 40 -13.01 -29.15 11.64
C PRO A 40 -11.59 -29.66 11.96
N GLY A 41 -10.55 -29.20 11.24
CA GLY A 41 -9.14 -29.50 11.50
C GLY A 41 -8.50 -28.61 12.56
N GLY A 42 -9.26 -27.63 13.10
CA GLY A 42 -8.75 -26.68 14.09
C GLY A 42 -8.00 -25.48 13.50
N HIS A 43 -8.04 -25.27 12.20
CA HIS A 43 -7.37 -24.16 11.55
C HIS A 43 -8.30 -22.95 11.43
N GLU A 44 -7.72 -21.75 11.60
CA GLU A 44 -8.42 -20.51 11.33
C GLU A 44 -8.45 -20.25 9.81
N VAL A 45 -9.67 -20.24 9.28
CA VAL A 45 -9.96 -20.08 7.86
C VAL A 45 -10.92 -18.92 7.63
N CYS A 46 -11.00 -18.43 6.40
CA CYS A 46 -11.92 -17.37 6.02
C CYS A 46 -12.57 -17.63 4.65
N LEU A 47 -13.73 -17.04 4.44
CA LEU A 47 -14.21 -16.80 3.10
C LEU A 47 -13.38 -15.67 2.49
N ARG A 48 -12.75 -15.91 1.34
CA ARG A 48 -11.86 -14.94 0.69
C ARG A 48 -12.51 -13.56 0.53
N PRO A 49 -11.90 -12.49 1.06
CA PRO A 49 -12.44 -11.13 0.94
C PRO A 49 -12.07 -10.45 -0.39
N GLU A 50 -11.12 -11.03 -1.14
CA GLU A 50 -10.63 -10.56 -2.44
C GLU A 50 -9.95 -11.71 -3.20
N MET A 51 -9.52 -11.48 -4.45
CA MET A 51 -9.02 -12.54 -5.32
C MET A 51 -7.51 -12.53 -5.54
N THR A 52 -6.81 -11.44 -5.25
CA THR A 52 -5.37 -11.28 -5.54
C THR A 52 -4.50 -12.19 -4.66
N ILE A 53 -4.70 -12.18 -3.33
CA ILE A 53 -3.96 -13.05 -2.40
C ILE A 53 -4.15 -14.54 -2.74
N PRO A 54 -5.38 -15.06 -2.95
CA PRO A 54 -5.57 -16.44 -3.40
C PRO A 54 -4.91 -16.76 -4.74
N THR A 55 -4.88 -15.79 -5.66
CA THR A 55 -4.24 -15.97 -6.98
C THR A 55 -2.72 -15.98 -6.86
N ALA A 56 -2.13 -15.08 -6.04
CA ALA A 56 -0.70 -15.07 -5.75
C ALA A 56 -0.24 -16.37 -5.08
N ARG A 57 -1.04 -16.92 -4.16
CA ARG A 57 -0.77 -18.21 -3.53
C ARG A 57 -0.87 -19.37 -4.52
N LEU A 58 -1.88 -19.38 -5.39
CA LEU A 58 -1.99 -20.38 -6.46
C LEU A 58 -0.77 -20.32 -7.40
N TYR A 59 -0.28 -19.12 -7.70
CA TYR A 59 0.94 -18.91 -8.47
C TYR A 59 2.15 -19.50 -7.75
N ALA A 60 2.35 -19.17 -6.48
CA ALA A 60 3.45 -19.69 -5.66
C ALA A 60 3.44 -21.23 -5.56
N ASP A 61 2.27 -21.82 -5.32
CA ASP A 61 2.13 -23.26 -5.08
C ASP A 61 2.27 -24.12 -6.35
N SER A 62 1.94 -23.58 -7.54
CA SER A 62 1.72 -24.45 -8.72
C SER A 62 2.33 -23.95 -10.02
N ILE A 63 2.70 -22.69 -10.13
CA ILE A 63 3.03 -22.06 -11.40
C ILE A 63 4.45 -21.51 -11.43
N HIS A 64 4.95 -21.02 -10.29
CA HIS A 64 6.26 -20.40 -10.16
C HIS A 64 7.39 -21.24 -10.75
N GLU A 65 7.37 -22.56 -10.55
CA GLU A 65 8.39 -23.49 -11.07
C GLU A 65 8.45 -23.54 -12.61
N ARG A 66 7.41 -23.09 -13.31
CA ARG A 66 7.37 -23.09 -14.78
C ARG A 66 8.23 -22.01 -15.40
N GLY A 67 8.59 -20.97 -14.62
CA GLY A 67 9.35 -19.81 -15.06
C GLY A 67 8.64 -18.93 -16.09
N GLY A 68 9.15 -17.70 -16.27
CA GLY A 68 8.65 -16.76 -17.26
C GLY A 68 7.38 -15.99 -16.83
N PRO A 69 6.95 -15.03 -17.66
CA PRO A 69 5.80 -14.20 -17.35
C PRO A 69 4.49 -14.99 -17.40
N PHE A 70 3.66 -14.81 -16.38
CA PHE A 70 2.36 -15.48 -16.28
C PHE A 70 1.23 -14.45 -16.18
N ARG A 71 0.31 -14.51 -17.15
CA ARG A 71 -0.87 -13.64 -17.23
C ARG A 71 -2.11 -14.46 -16.96
N CYS A 72 -2.88 -14.10 -15.93
CA CYS A 72 -4.11 -14.79 -15.59
C CYS A 72 -5.25 -13.84 -15.26
N TYR A 73 -6.47 -14.34 -15.37
CA TYR A 73 -7.67 -13.64 -14.97
C TYR A 73 -8.61 -14.56 -14.17
N TYR A 74 -9.42 -13.94 -13.35
CA TYR A 74 -10.45 -14.62 -12.57
C TYR A 74 -11.79 -13.90 -12.64
N VAL A 75 -12.85 -14.66 -12.38
CA VAL A 75 -14.20 -14.17 -12.08
C VAL A 75 -14.75 -15.06 -10.98
N GLY A 76 -15.10 -14.49 -9.84
CA GLY A 76 -15.58 -15.29 -8.72
C GLY A 76 -16.10 -14.48 -7.54
N SER A 77 -16.85 -15.17 -6.69
CA SER A 77 -17.43 -14.56 -5.48
C SER A 77 -16.37 -14.24 -4.45
N VAL A 78 -16.51 -13.08 -3.80
CA VAL A 78 -15.78 -12.64 -2.63
C VAL A 78 -16.75 -12.21 -1.54
N PHE A 79 -16.29 -12.18 -0.29
CA PHE A 79 -17.17 -12.07 0.88
C PHE A 79 -16.62 -11.03 1.84
N ARG A 80 -17.38 -9.97 2.09
CA ARG A 80 -17.06 -8.94 3.10
C ARG A 80 -18.32 -8.61 3.89
N PHE A 81 -18.24 -8.57 5.19
CA PHE A 81 -19.34 -8.09 5.99
C PHE A 81 -19.60 -6.61 5.69
N ASP A 82 -20.81 -6.30 5.32
CA ASP A 82 -21.31 -4.92 5.21
C ASP A 82 -22.80 -4.91 5.58
N TRP A 83 -23.27 -3.75 6.01
CA TRP A 83 -24.71 -3.52 6.07
C TRP A 83 -25.23 -3.44 4.64
N PRO A 84 -26.18 -4.33 4.24
CA PRO A 84 -26.66 -4.35 2.87
C PRO A 84 -27.24 -3.02 2.45
N ARG A 85 -26.73 -2.49 1.36
CA ARG A 85 -27.26 -1.32 0.65
C ARG A 85 -26.98 -1.48 -0.84
N GLU A 86 -27.62 -0.68 -1.67
CA GLU A 86 -27.42 -0.73 -3.10
C GLU A 86 -25.92 -0.62 -3.46
N GLY A 87 -25.44 -1.50 -4.33
CA GLY A 87 -24.04 -1.58 -4.71
C GLY A 87 -23.08 -2.17 -3.66
N ARG A 88 -23.57 -2.48 -2.43
CA ARG A 88 -22.75 -3.12 -1.37
C ARG A 88 -23.43 -4.37 -0.82
N TYR A 89 -22.91 -5.50 -1.25
CA TYR A 89 -23.39 -6.82 -0.87
C TYR A 89 -22.36 -7.53 -0.01
N ARG A 90 -22.81 -8.45 0.87
CA ARG A 90 -21.93 -9.32 1.67
C ARG A 90 -21.20 -10.35 0.83
N GLN A 91 -21.83 -10.78 -0.27
CA GLN A 91 -21.23 -11.56 -1.32
C GLN A 91 -21.39 -10.81 -2.63
N PHE A 92 -20.31 -10.60 -3.35
CA PHE A 92 -20.31 -9.95 -4.65
C PHE A 92 -19.28 -10.61 -5.56
N THR A 93 -19.34 -10.34 -6.86
CA THR A 93 -18.46 -10.95 -7.84
C THR A 93 -17.32 -10.01 -8.17
N GLN A 94 -16.08 -10.44 -7.89
CA GLN A 94 -14.89 -9.80 -8.44
C GLN A 94 -14.50 -10.44 -9.77
N ALA A 95 -14.23 -9.57 -10.76
CA ALA A 95 -13.46 -9.92 -11.95
C ALA A 95 -12.12 -9.16 -11.89
N GLY A 96 -11.04 -9.78 -12.36
CA GLY A 96 -9.74 -9.15 -12.34
C GLY A 96 -8.70 -9.93 -13.12
N ALA A 97 -7.52 -9.36 -13.26
CA ALA A 97 -6.38 -9.97 -13.91
C ALA A 97 -5.09 -9.66 -13.16
N GLU A 98 -4.17 -10.62 -13.17
CA GLU A 98 -2.86 -10.53 -12.53
C GLU A 98 -1.78 -10.87 -13.55
N PHE A 99 -0.67 -10.14 -13.49
CA PHE A 99 0.51 -10.36 -14.30
C PHE A 99 1.73 -10.56 -13.40
N PHE A 100 2.26 -11.78 -13.35
CA PHE A 100 3.43 -12.18 -12.58
C PHE A 100 4.65 -12.31 -13.49
N GLY A 101 5.83 -11.90 -13.02
CA GLY A 101 7.11 -12.09 -13.70
C GLY A 101 7.36 -11.17 -14.89
N GLY A 102 6.70 -10.02 -14.96
CA GLY A 102 6.98 -8.99 -15.97
C GLY A 102 8.34 -8.33 -15.73
N ALA A 103 9.29 -8.49 -16.65
CA ALA A 103 10.66 -7.98 -16.51
C ALA A 103 10.75 -6.44 -16.59
N ASP A 104 9.87 -5.79 -17.35
CA ASP A 104 9.75 -4.33 -17.44
C ASP A 104 8.55 -3.89 -16.59
N ALA A 105 8.84 -3.27 -15.44
CA ALA A 105 7.82 -2.86 -14.50
C ALA A 105 6.86 -1.82 -15.10
N ALA A 106 7.37 -0.83 -15.82
CA ALA A 106 6.54 0.21 -16.42
C ALA A 106 5.62 -0.34 -17.53
N ASP A 107 6.13 -1.26 -18.34
CA ASP A 107 5.33 -1.92 -19.36
C ASP A 107 4.21 -2.77 -18.75
N ALA A 108 4.50 -3.57 -17.71
CA ALA A 108 3.52 -4.39 -17.02
C ALA A 108 2.45 -3.57 -16.31
N ASP A 109 2.84 -2.45 -15.63
CA ASP A 109 1.93 -1.56 -14.94
C ASP A 109 0.91 -0.96 -15.90
N VAL A 110 1.40 -0.44 -17.02
CA VAL A 110 0.52 0.19 -18.02
C VAL A 110 -0.27 -0.85 -18.81
N GLU A 111 0.28 -2.06 -19.06
CA GLU A 111 -0.49 -3.17 -19.65
C GLU A 111 -1.73 -3.47 -18.83
N VAL A 112 -1.57 -3.58 -17.52
CA VAL A 112 -2.66 -3.94 -16.60
C VAL A 112 -3.69 -2.83 -16.46
N LEU A 113 -3.24 -1.56 -16.37
CA LEU A 113 -4.15 -0.41 -16.36
C LEU A 113 -4.95 -0.31 -17.67
N ALA A 114 -4.27 -0.40 -18.82
CA ALA A 114 -4.93 -0.33 -20.13
C ALA A 114 -5.90 -1.51 -20.35
N LEU A 115 -5.57 -2.70 -19.82
CA LEU A 115 -6.47 -3.86 -19.83
C LEU A 115 -7.76 -3.58 -19.05
N ALA A 116 -7.65 -2.98 -17.86
CA ALA A 116 -8.79 -2.62 -17.02
C ALA A 116 -9.64 -1.52 -17.66
N HIS A 117 -8.99 -0.45 -18.13
CA HIS A 117 -9.66 0.67 -18.79
C HIS A 117 -10.41 0.22 -20.05
N GLY A 118 -9.75 -0.53 -20.93
CA GLY A 118 -10.38 -1.06 -22.13
C GLY A 118 -11.50 -2.10 -21.85
N LEU A 119 -11.43 -2.82 -20.73
CA LEU A 119 -12.53 -3.70 -20.30
C LEU A 119 -13.78 -2.89 -19.99
N LEU A 120 -13.65 -1.82 -19.21
CA LEU A 120 -14.78 -0.93 -18.86
C LEU A 120 -15.36 -0.25 -20.09
N GLN A 121 -14.51 0.23 -21.00
CA GLN A 121 -14.93 0.78 -22.29
C GLN A 121 -15.69 -0.26 -23.14
N SER A 122 -15.26 -1.53 -23.12
CA SER A 122 -15.92 -2.61 -23.87
C SER A 122 -17.34 -2.90 -23.37
N TYR A 123 -17.67 -2.51 -22.16
CA TYR A 123 -19.04 -2.54 -21.62
C TYR A 123 -19.89 -1.32 -22.01
N GLY A 124 -19.29 -0.28 -22.61
CA GLY A 124 -19.99 0.93 -23.04
C GLY A 124 -19.75 2.14 -22.14
N LEU A 125 -18.98 1.98 -21.06
CA LEU A 125 -18.64 3.11 -20.17
C LEU A 125 -17.62 4.02 -20.87
N SER A 126 -17.97 5.31 -21.03
CA SER A 126 -17.13 6.28 -21.75
C SER A 126 -16.56 7.38 -20.86
N ASP A 127 -17.27 7.73 -19.78
CA ASP A 127 -16.83 8.75 -18.82
C ASP A 127 -16.02 8.10 -17.70
N LEU A 128 -14.76 7.76 -18.00
CA LEU A 128 -13.86 7.07 -17.09
C LEU A 128 -12.75 8.01 -16.62
N HIS A 129 -12.68 8.22 -15.32
CA HIS A 129 -11.66 9.03 -14.67
C HIS A 129 -10.57 8.14 -14.08
N VAL A 130 -9.37 8.22 -14.65
CA VAL A 130 -8.22 7.43 -14.23
C VAL A 130 -7.39 8.23 -13.22
N GLN A 131 -7.17 7.64 -12.07
CA GLN A 131 -6.27 8.15 -11.05
C GLN A 131 -5.11 7.17 -10.88
N VAL A 132 -3.90 7.70 -10.75
CA VAL A 132 -2.69 6.90 -10.53
C VAL A 132 -1.90 7.42 -9.35
N GLY A 133 -1.13 6.56 -8.72
CA GLY A 133 -0.23 6.91 -7.63
C GLY A 133 0.96 5.97 -7.59
N ASP A 134 1.86 6.23 -6.64
CA ASP A 134 3.00 5.35 -6.40
C ASP A 134 3.35 5.36 -4.92
N VAL A 135 3.13 4.23 -4.24
CA VAL A 135 3.45 4.11 -2.81
C VAL A 135 4.96 4.14 -2.56
N ALA A 136 5.77 3.87 -3.58
CA ALA A 136 7.22 3.97 -3.48
C ALA A 136 7.71 5.41 -3.25
N PHE A 137 6.95 6.43 -3.63
CA PHE A 137 7.28 7.84 -3.32
C PHE A 137 7.39 8.08 -1.82
N PHE A 138 6.42 7.56 -1.05
CA PHE A 138 6.48 7.65 0.42
C PHE A 138 7.60 6.78 0.97
N ALA A 139 7.77 5.57 0.46
CA ALA A 139 8.82 4.66 0.89
C ALA A 139 10.23 5.25 0.72
N ALA A 140 10.48 5.98 -0.38
CA ALA A 140 11.75 6.66 -0.63
C ALA A 140 12.07 7.72 0.43
N LEU A 141 11.08 8.53 0.84
CA LEU A 141 11.25 9.53 1.90
C LEU A 141 11.38 8.88 3.28
N LEU A 142 10.66 7.81 3.53
CA LEU A 142 10.71 7.09 4.81
C LEU A 142 12.00 6.30 5.01
N ALA A 143 12.69 5.95 3.92
CA ALA A 143 14.01 5.31 3.96
C ALA A 143 15.17 6.31 4.15
N ASP A 144 14.92 7.61 4.10
CA ASP A 144 15.95 8.66 4.21
C ASP A 144 16.72 8.54 5.53
N GLU A 145 18.06 8.56 5.44
CA GLU A 145 18.94 8.38 6.60
C GLU A 145 18.89 9.54 7.60
N ARG A 146 18.43 10.72 7.17
CA ARG A 146 18.20 11.89 8.03
C ARG A 146 17.04 11.69 8.99
N LEU A 147 16.14 10.75 8.72
CA LEU A 147 15.13 10.33 9.70
C LEU A 147 15.76 9.45 10.77
N ALA A 148 15.55 9.80 12.03
CA ALA A 148 15.90 8.92 13.14
C ALA A 148 15.24 7.53 12.97
N PRO A 149 15.93 6.42 13.32
CA PRO A 149 15.40 5.07 13.16
C PRO A 149 14.01 4.86 13.76
N ALA A 150 13.74 5.49 14.88
CA ALA A 150 12.44 5.44 15.54
C ALA A 150 11.32 6.11 14.71
N TRP A 151 11.62 7.24 14.07
CA TRP A 151 10.69 7.90 13.17
C TRP A 151 10.47 7.09 11.89
N ARG A 152 11.53 6.56 11.28
CA ARG A 152 11.39 5.66 10.12
C ARG A 152 10.43 4.52 10.41
N MET A 153 10.61 3.82 11.53
CA MET A 153 9.76 2.71 11.93
C MET A 153 8.31 3.16 12.23
N ARG A 154 8.12 4.30 12.89
CA ARG A 154 6.81 4.83 13.25
C ARG A 154 6.03 5.26 12.02
N LEU A 155 6.63 6.04 11.13
CA LEU A 155 6.02 6.52 9.89
C LEU A 155 5.79 5.38 8.89
N ALA A 156 6.70 4.41 8.78
CA ALA A 156 6.50 3.23 7.94
C ALA A 156 5.31 2.38 8.38
N ARG A 157 5.02 2.30 9.68
CA ARG A 157 3.80 1.66 10.19
C ARG A 157 2.54 2.47 9.91
N ALA A 158 2.65 3.78 9.87
CA ALA A 158 1.54 4.67 9.59
C ALA A 158 1.25 4.79 8.08
N ALA A 159 2.28 4.67 7.23
CA ALA A 159 2.19 4.91 5.80
C ALA A 159 1.09 4.12 5.05
N PRO A 160 0.79 2.86 5.39
CA PRO A 160 -0.32 2.14 4.76
C PRO A 160 -1.71 2.75 5.05
N ASP A 161 -1.83 3.57 6.11
CA ASP A 161 -3.02 4.37 6.42
C ASP A 161 -2.65 5.85 6.40
N PHE A 162 -2.88 6.50 5.28
CA PHE A 162 -2.54 7.91 5.07
C PHE A 162 -3.17 8.85 6.11
N ALA A 163 -4.36 8.56 6.64
CA ALA A 163 -4.95 9.35 7.71
C ALA A 163 -4.16 9.22 9.02
N THR A 164 -3.58 8.08 9.29
CA THR A 164 -2.66 7.89 10.42
C THR A 164 -1.33 8.60 10.17
N LEU A 165 -0.78 8.53 8.95
CA LEU A 165 0.43 9.26 8.58
C LEU A 165 0.23 10.78 8.72
N GLU A 166 -0.87 11.33 8.21
CA GLU A 166 -1.22 12.76 8.38
C GLU A 166 -1.29 13.17 9.85
N ARG A 167 -1.91 12.36 10.70
CA ARG A 167 -1.98 12.63 12.16
C ARG A 167 -0.61 12.63 12.82
N GLU A 168 0.27 11.70 12.44
CA GLU A 168 1.64 11.65 12.96
C GLU A 168 2.44 12.91 12.57
N LEU A 169 2.34 13.36 11.33
CA LEU A 169 2.98 14.56 10.83
C LEU A 169 2.41 15.84 11.50
N ALA A 170 1.09 15.92 11.66
CA ALA A 170 0.43 17.05 12.35
C ALA A 170 0.86 17.15 13.82
N GLN A 171 0.89 16.01 14.53
CA GLN A 171 1.36 15.99 15.92
C GLN A 171 2.83 16.40 16.06
N ASP A 172 3.68 16.06 15.09
CA ASP A 172 5.06 16.53 15.07
C ASP A 172 5.14 18.04 14.82
N ALA A 173 4.35 18.56 13.90
CA ALA A 173 4.28 20.01 13.62
C ALA A 173 3.81 20.81 14.86
N GLU A 174 2.77 20.32 15.56
CA GLU A 174 2.29 20.94 16.81
C GLU A 174 3.36 20.92 17.90
N ARG A 175 4.08 19.82 18.07
CA ARG A 175 5.20 19.74 19.02
C ARG A 175 6.29 20.76 18.71
N ARG A 176 6.67 20.91 17.44
CA ARG A 176 7.64 21.92 17.00
C ARG A 176 7.18 23.33 17.28
N ALA A 177 5.89 23.61 17.14
CA ALA A 177 5.33 24.95 17.38
C ALA A 177 5.21 25.29 18.88
N THR A 178 4.98 24.27 19.74
CA THR A 178 4.67 24.47 21.17
C THR A 178 5.87 24.25 22.09
N THR A 179 6.91 23.54 21.63
CA THR A 179 8.14 23.32 22.42
C THR A 179 9.18 24.34 21.99
N PRO A 180 9.46 25.39 22.78
CA PRO A 180 10.68 26.18 22.58
C PRO A 180 11.86 25.20 22.66
N ALA A 181 12.92 25.47 21.90
CA ALA A 181 14.19 24.75 21.99
C ALA A 181 14.81 24.94 23.37
N SER A 182 14.27 24.26 24.36
CA SER A 182 14.77 24.26 25.75
C SER A 182 15.11 22.82 26.13
N PRO A 183 16.31 22.59 26.61
CA PRO A 183 16.75 21.28 27.10
C PRO A 183 16.15 20.87 28.46
N GLU A 184 15.20 21.64 28.99
CA GLU A 184 14.65 21.43 30.33
C GLU A 184 13.32 20.68 30.28
N GLY A 185 13.39 19.36 30.34
CA GLY A 185 12.23 18.46 30.41
C GLY A 185 12.55 16.99 30.19
N ASP A 186 13.83 16.68 30.01
CA ASP A 186 14.27 15.29 29.87
C ASP A 186 14.26 14.60 31.23
N SER A 187 13.61 13.44 31.30
CA SER A 187 13.79 12.54 32.44
C SER A 187 15.29 12.29 32.63
N GLU A 188 15.74 12.09 33.88
CA GLU A 188 17.14 11.75 34.18
C GLU A 188 17.72 10.67 33.26
N ILE A 189 16.87 9.77 32.78
CA ILE A 189 17.20 8.74 31.78
C ILE A 189 17.48 9.34 30.39
N GLY A 190 16.75 10.37 29.95
CA GLY A 190 17.00 11.05 28.68
C GLY A 190 18.38 11.74 28.68
N ALA A 191 18.65 12.49 29.72
CA ALA A 191 19.95 13.19 29.90
C ALA A 191 21.13 12.19 29.99
N LEU A 192 20.94 11.05 30.63
CA LEU A 192 21.93 9.97 30.70
C LEU A 192 22.21 9.33 29.33
N LEU A 193 21.14 9.14 28.53
CA LEU A 193 21.25 8.58 27.19
C LEU A 193 21.96 9.53 26.21
N ASP A 194 21.72 10.85 26.33
CA ASP A 194 22.37 11.84 25.48
C ASP A 194 23.87 11.92 25.74
N GLN A 195 24.30 11.66 26.96
CA GLN A 195 25.73 11.61 27.36
C GLN A 195 26.39 10.26 26.99
N THR A 196 25.62 9.27 26.57
CA THR A 196 26.14 7.91 26.27
C THR A 196 26.28 7.72 24.76
N PRO A 197 27.44 7.25 24.25
CA PRO A 197 27.64 6.91 22.84
C PRO A 197 26.58 5.93 22.35
N ALA A 198 26.04 6.12 21.14
CA ALA A 198 24.91 5.34 20.58
C ALA A 198 25.14 3.82 20.67
N ALA A 199 26.38 3.36 20.42
CA ALA A 199 26.76 1.95 20.50
C ALA A 199 26.68 1.33 21.92
N GLN A 200 26.59 2.15 22.96
CA GLN A 200 26.55 1.71 24.37
C GLN A 200 25.17 1.90 25.03
N ARG A 201 24.25 2.59 24.37
CA ARG A 201 22.92 2.93 24.93
C ARG A 201 22.08 1.70 25.21
N ASP A 202 22.08 0.72 24.30
CA ASP A 202 21.34 -0.55 24.44
C ASP A 202 21.81 -1.32 25.68
N ALA A 203 23.13 -1.43 25.86
CA ALA A 203 23.73 -2.15 26.98
C ALA A 203 23.46 -1.43 28.32
N LEU A 204 23.61 -0.11 28.35
CA LEU A 204 23.34 0.68 29.56
C LEU A 204 21.88 0.53 30.03
N LEU A 205 20.92 0.61 29.10
CA LEU A 205 19.52 0.46 29.45
C LEU A 205 19.16 -0.97 29.85
N ALA A 206 19.77 -1.98 29.23
CA ALA A 206 19.60 -3.36 29.61
C ALA A 206 20.12 -3.61 31.04
N ASP A 207 21.28 -3.04 31.42
CA ASP A 207 21.82 -3.11 32.79
C ASP A 207 20.90 -2.44 33.81
N VAL A 208 20.41 -1.24 33.51
CA VAL A 208 19.46 -0.52 34.39
C VAL A 208 18.17 -1.33 34.59
N LEU A 209 17.62 -1.91 33.51
CA LEU A 209 16.40 -2.70 33.60
C LEU A 209 16.61 -4.03 34.33
N THR A 210 17.77 -4.65 34.17
CA THR A 210 18.12 -5.89 34.91
C THR A 210 18.21 -5.62 36.42
N THR A 211 18.61 -4.41 36.82
CA THR A 211 18.67 -3.98 38.20
C THR A 211 17.29 -3.79 38.84
N VAL A 212 16.28 -3.45 38.04
CA VAL A 212 14.88 -3.20 38.48
C VAL A 212 14.13 -4.51 38.81
N GLY A 213 14.59 -5.67 38.23
CA GLY A 213 14.04 -6.99 38.50
C GLY A 213 13.01 -7.47 37.46
N PRO A 214 12.98 -8.79 37.18
CA PRO A 214 12.17 -9.38 36.09
C PRO A 214 10.66 -9.37 36.33
N GLU A 215 10.20 -9.24 37.54
CA GLU A 215 8.78 -9.24 37.91
C GLU A 215 7.99 -8.04 37.34
N HIS A 216 8.69 -7.00 36.86
CA HIS A 216 8.08 -5.81 36.27
C HIS A 216 7.94 -5.88 34.74
N PHE A 217 8.42 -6.93 34.07
CA PHE A 217 8.57 -6.96 32.60
C PHE A 217 7.58 -7.88 31.87
N GLY A 218 6.80 -8.69 32.58
CA GLY A 218 5.88 -9.66 31.98
C GLY A 218 6.58 -10.63 31.03
N VAL A 219 6.12 -10.77 29.79
CA VAL A 219 6.68 -11.68 28.78
C VAL A 219 7.87 -11.10 27.98
N ARG A 220 8.32 -9.86 28.26
CA ARG A 220 9.36 -9.17 27.47
C ARG A 220 10.72 -9.22 28.16
N THR A 221 11.79 -9.34 27.34
CA THR A 221 13.16 -9.28 27.88
C THR A 221 13.57 -7.83 28.20
N PRO A 222 14.53 -7.61 29.12
CA PRO A 222 15.08 -6.28 29.42
C PRO A 222 15.60 -5.56 28.16
N GLU A 223 16.24 -6.28 27.23
CA GLU A 223 16.74 -5.74 25.97
C GLU A 223 15.61 -5.26 25.05
N GLN A 224 14.51 -6.01 25.00
CA GLN A 224 13.32 -5.61 24.22
C GLN A 224 12.67 -4.33 24.78
N ILE A 225 12.68 -4.20 26.11
CA ILE A 225 12.14 -3.00 26.78
C ILE A 225 13.11 -1.83 26.61
N ALA A 226 14.42 -2.04 26.77
CA ALA A 226 15.44 -1.05 26.54
C ALA A 226 15.34 -0.48 25.12
N ARG A 227 15.30 -1.33 24.13
CA ARG A 227 15.13 -0.94 22.70
C ARG A 227 13.84 -0.14 22.47
N ARG A 228 12.75 -0.51 23.12
CA ARG A 228 11.48 0.22 23.02
C ARG A 228 11.53 1.59 23.67
N LEU A 229 12.21 1.71 24.80
CA LEU A 229 12.41 2.99 25.49
C LEU A 229 13.34 3.92 24.68
N LEU A 230 14.42 3.40 24.11
CA LEU A 230 15.29 4.13 23.20
C LEU A 230 14.54 4.63 21.96
N ASN A 231 13.84 3.75 21.27
CA ASN A 231 13.02 4.12 20.13
C ASN A 231 11.99 5.22 20.50
N ARG A 232 11.43 5.15 21.71
CA ARG A 232 10.49 6.17 22.20
C ARG A 232 11.17 7.49 22.56
N ALA A 233 12.39 7.45 23.06
CA ALA A 233 13.19 8.64 23.34
C ALA A 233 13.67 9.31 22.04
N GLU A 234 14.19 8.54 21.10
CA GLU A 234 14.60 9.02 19.77
C GLU A 234 13.43 9.62 18.97
N ALA A 235 12.22 9.04 19.09
CA ALA A 235 11.01 9.59 18.49
C ALA A 235 10.45 10.83 19.23
N ARG A 236 11.09 11.31 20.30
CA ARG A 236 10.73 12.58 20.94
C ARG A 236 11.34 13.78 20.23
N GLY A 237 12.47 13.61 19.54
CA GLY A 237 13.01 14.62 18.64
C GLY A 237 12.06 14.93 17.49
N PRO A 238 12.13 16.11 16.86
CA PRO A 238 11.31 16.43 15.70
C PRO A 238 11.72 15.56 14.51
N ILE A 239 10.77 15.31 13.61
CA ILE A 239 11.08 14.77 12.27
C ILE A 239 11.98 15.80 11.56
N GLU A 240 12.93 15.34 10.75
CA GLU A 240 13.73 16.25 9.92
C GLU A 240 12.79 17.16 9.08
N PRO A 241 12.90 18.49 9.18
CA PRO A 241 11.92 19.41 8.62
C PRO A 241 11.69 19.27 7.11
N ALA A 242 12.75 19.02 6.33
CA ALA A 242 12.64 18.85 4.89
C ALA A 242 11.84 17.58 4.53
N ILE A 243 12.05 16.48 5.28
CA ILE A 243 11.33 15.22 5.08
C ILE A 243 9.87 15.35 5.53
N ALA A 244 9.61 15.98 6.68
CA ALA A 244 8.24 16.23 7.14
C ALA A 244 7.44 17.06 6.13
N THR A 245 8.05 18.13 5.60
CA THR A 245 7.45 18.97 4.56
C THR A 245 7.19 18.16 3.28
N ALA A 246 8.18 17.39 2.83
CA ALA A 246 8.03 16.55 1.63
C ALA A 246 6.91 15.52 1.76
N LEU A 247 6.81 14.81 2.90
CA LEU A 247 5.73 13.87 3.16
C LEU A 247 4.35 14.56 3.15
N THR A 248 4.26 15.74 3.78
CA THR A 248 3.01 16.52 3.81
C THR A 248 2.64 17.01 2.40
N SER A 249 3.61 17.47 1.63
CA SER A 249 3.38 17.92 0.25
C SER A 249 2.95 16.76 -0.65
N LEU A 250 3.58 15.58 -0.56
CA LEU A 250 3.17 14.38 -1.30
C LEU A 250 1.72 13.96 -0.98
N LEU A 251 1.32 14.05 0.29
CA LEU A 251 -0.06 13.76 0.70
C LEU A 251 -1.09 14.73 0.09
N ALA A 252 -0.67 15.95 -0.24
CA ALA A 252 -1.51 16.98 -0.82
C ALA A 252 -1.59 16.95 -2.36
N VAL A 253 -0.70 16.22 -3.04
CA VAL A 253 -0.71 16.14 -4.52
C VAL A 253 -2.01 15.50 -5.01
N ASP A 254 -2.74 16.26 -5.84
CA ASP A 254 -3.92 15.85 -6.59
C ASP A 254 -4.01 16.73 -7.84
N LEU A 255 -3.27 16.38 -8.88
CA LEU A 255 -3.02 17.20 -10.06
C LEU A 255 -3.14 16.34 -11.33
N PRO A 256 -3.33 16.96 -12.53
CA PRO A 256 -3.08 16.29 -13.80
C PRO A 256 -1.72 15.59 -13.79
N LEU A 257 -1.58 14.47 -14.49
CA LEU A 257 -0.43 13.58 -14.36
C LEU A 257 0.93 14.28 -14.58
N ASP A 258 1.05 15.09 -15.63
CA ASP A 258 2.27 15.83 -15.96
C ASP A 258 2.61 16.91 -14.93
N GLU A 259 1.61 17.70 -14.50
CA GLU A 259 1.76 18.71 -13.44
C GLU A 259 2.12 18.03 -12.11
N GLY A 260 1.46 16.92 -11.78
CA GLY A 260 1.71 16.17 -10.57
C GLY A 260 3.12 15.57 -10.50
N LEU A 261 3.63 15.06 -11.63
CA LEU A 261 5.01 14.57 -11.70
C LEU A 261 6.03 15.72 -11.59
N ALA A 262 5.73 16.88 -12.18
CA ALA A 262 6.56 18.06 -11.98
C ALA A 262 6.59 18.51 -10.52
N GLU A 263 5.44 18.48 -9.83
CA GLU A 263 5.35 18.78 -8.40
C GLU A 263 6.15 17.77 -7.55
N VAL A 264 6.06 16.46 -7.84
CA VAL A 264 6.86 15.43 -7.13
C VAL A 264 8.35 15.65 -7.32
N ARG A 265 8.82 16.05 -8.53
CA ARG A 265 10.22 16.42 -8.77
C ARG A 265 10.62 17.65 -7.93
N GLY A 266 9.77 18.68 -7.88
CA GLY A 266 10.00 19.86 -7.03
C GLY A 266 10.10 19.52 -5.56
N ILE A 267 9.24 18.61 -5.06
CA ILE A 267 9.30 18.08 -3.70
C ILE A 267 10.62 17.31 -3.47
N ALA A 268 11.05 16.49 -4.42
CA ALA A 268 12.29 15.74 -4.33
C ALA A 268 13.52 16.68 -4.26
N ASP A 269 13.57 17.72 -5.08
CA ASP A 269 14.63 18.74 -5.09
C ASP A 269 14.65 19.51 -3.76
N ALA A 270 13.50 19.98 -3.29
CA ALA A 270 13.39 20.71 -2.01
C ALA A 270 13.79 19.84 -0.80
N ALA A 271 13.48 18.55 -0.85
CA ALA A 271 13.88 17.58 0.17
C ALA A 271 15.33 17.10 0.03
N GLY A 272 15.98 17.32 -1.11
CA GLY A 272 17.28 16.75 -1.42
C GLY A 272 17.24 15.22 -1.50
N SER A 273 16.12 14.64 -2.01
CA SER A 273 15.90 13.19 -2.08
C SER A 273 16.16 12.68 -3.50
N ALA A 274 17.37 12.20 -3.77
CA ALA A 274 17.72 11.58 -5.04
C ALA A 274 16.87 10.33 -5.35
N ALA A 275 16.46 9.59 -4.31
CA ALA A 275 15.63 8.42 -4.48
C ALA A 275 14.21 8.79 -4.99
N LEU A 276 13.60 9.84 -4.43
CA LEU A 276 12.29 10.32 -4.89
C LEU A 276 12.39 10.90 -6.31
N ALA A 277 13.45 11.65 -6.62
CA ALA A 277 13.68 12.17 -7.97
C ALA A 277 13.78 11.04 -9.01
N ALA A 278 14.59 10.02 -8.74
CA ALA A 278 14.74 8.86 -9.64
C ALA A 278 13.41 8.11 -9.86
N LEU A 279 12.57 7.99 -8.84
CA LEU A 279 11.24 7.39 -8.97
C LEU A 279 10.33 8.24 -9.87
N ALA A 280 10.32 9.58 -9.68
CA ALA A 280 9.54 10.49 -10.51
C ALA A 280 9.98 10.47 -11.98
N ASP A 281 11.29 10.39 -12.24
CA ASP A 281 11.85 10.28 -13.60
C ASP A 281 11.48 8.94 -14.25
N GLY A 282 11.42 7.87 -13.47
CA GLY A 282 10.95 6.55 -13.93
C GLY A 282 9.51 6.54 -14.45
N TRP A 283 8.71 7.55 -14.13
CA TRP A 283 7.34 7.67 -14.60
C TRP A 283 7.23 8.14 -16.06
N ASP A 284 8.24 8.82 -16.62
CA ASP A 284 8.20 9.29 -18.02
C ASP A 284 7.93 8.14 -18.99
N ARG A 285 8.50 6.96 -18.71
CA ARG A 285 8.22 5.76 -19.51
C ARG A 285 6.77 5.29 -19.39
N ARG A 286 6.17 5.34 -18.18
CA ARG A 286 4.74 4.99 -18.00
C ARG A 286 3.84 5.96 -18.75
N VAL A 287 4.13 7.25 -18.71
CA VAL A 287 3.38 8.28 -19.44
C VAL A 287 3.39 8.02 -20.95
N ALA A 288 4.56 7.71 -21.54
CA ALA A 288 4.67 7.36 -22.95
C ALA A 288 3.86 6.10 -23.30
N LEU A 289 3.95 5.06 -22.47
CA LEU A 289 3.24 3.78 -22.67
C LEU A 289 1.71 3.92 -22.52
N LEU A 290 1.21 4.83 -21.67
CA LEU A 290 -0.24 5.09 -21.54
C LEU A 290 -0.81 5.54 -22.89
N ALA A 291 -0.20 6.52 -23.54
CA ALA A 291 -0.61 7.02 -24.85
C ALA A 291 -0.57 5.91 -25.92
N GLU A 292 0.51 5.13 -25.96
CA GLU A 292 0.67 4.01 -26.90
C GLU A 292 -0.42 2.93 -26.73
N ARG A 293 -0.93 2.73 -25.51
CA ARG A 293 -1.95 1.74 -25.19
C ARG A 293 -3.38 2.30 -25.16
N GLY A 294 -3.57 3.53 -25.61
CA GLY A 294 -4.90 4.15 -25.78
C GLY A 294 -5.53 4.70 -24.51
N VAL A 295 -4.71 5.00 -23.50
CA VAL A 295 -5.11 5.77 -22.31
C VAL A 295 -4.50 7.17 -22.45
N ASP A 296 -5.33 8.20 -22.68
CA ASP A 296 -4.85 9.56 -22.82
C ASP A 296 -4.25 10.08 -21.50
N PRO A 297 -2.94 10.36 -21.43
CA PRO A 297 -2.32 10.85 -20.20
C PRO A 297 -2.91 12.18 -19.70
N ALA A 298 -3.46 13.02 -20.58
CA ALA A 298 -4.09 14.27 -20.18
C ALA A 298 -5.38 14.06 -19.35
N GLY A 299 -6.02 12.89 -19.49
CA GLY A 299 -7.17 12.49 -18.69
C GLY A 299 -6.82 11.77 -17.38
N VAL A 300 -5.53 11.61 -17.08
CA VAL A 300 -5.05 10.91 -15.89
C VAL A 300 -4.66 11.90 -14.79
N ARG A 301 -5.05 11.63 -13.55
CA ARG A 301 -4.64 12.42 -12.37
C ARG A 301 -3.62 11.67 -11.53
N LEU A 302 -2.59 12.36 -11.05
CA LEU A 302 -1.65 11.84 -10.06
C LEU A 302 -2.15 12.14 -8.64
N ARG A 303 -2.34 11.09 -7.86
CA ARG A 303 -2.71 11.12 -6.44
C ARG A 303 -1.84 10.11 -5.67
N PRO A 304 -0.66 10.49 -5.17
CA PRO A 304 0.23 9.55 -4.48
C PRO A 304 -0.43 8.79 -3.32
N ARG A 305 -1.38 9.44 -2.62
CA ARG A 305 -2.13 8.84 -1.51
C ARG A 305 -3.28 7.93 -1.97
N MET A 306 -2.96 6.84 -2.65
CA MET A 306 -3.93 5.84 -3.13
C MET A 306 -3.67 4.46 -2.51
N GLY A 307 -4.60 3.51 -2.69
CA GLY A 307 -4.45 2.13 -2.23
C GLY A 307 -4.99 1.88 -0.82
N ARG A 308 -6.01 2.61 -0.38
CA ARG A 308 -6.61 2.46 0.96
C ARG A 308 -6.99 1.00 1.26
N GLY A 309 -6.60 0.53 2.45
CA GLY A 309 -6.96 -0.79 2.95
C GLY A 309 -6.22 -1.96 2.31
N ILE A 310 -5.23 -1.70 1.43
CA ILE A 310 -4.39 -2.71 0.80
C ILE A 310 -2.94 -2.42 1.16
N HIS A 311 -2.34 -3.25 2.00
CA HIS A 311 -0.99 -3.04 2.55
C HIS A 311 0.09 -3.83 1.82
N TYR A 312 -0.25 -4.52 0.74
CA TYR A 312 0.71 -5.27 -0.06
C TYR A 312 1.23 -4.54 -1.29
N TYR A 313 0.73 -3.34 -1.61
CA TYR A 313 1.27 -2.58 -2.73
C TYR A 313 2.70 -2.09 -2.46
N THR A 314 3.56 -2.20 -3.48
CA THR A 314 4.99 -1.88 -3.40
C THR A 314 5.42 -0.72 -4.30
N GLY A 315 4.54 -0.25 -5.19
CA GLY A 315 4.85 0.79 -6.17
C GLY A 315 3.62 1.41 -6.80
N PHE A 316 3.54 1.35 -8.13
CA PHE A 316 2.43 1.84 -8.93
C PHE A 316 1.06 1.37 -8.42
N VAL A 317 0.11 2.28 -8.31
CA VAL A 317 -1.29 2.01 -7.98
C VAL A 317 -2.20 2.82 -8.88
N PHE A 318 -3.41 2.33 -9.13
CA PHE A 318 -4.41 3.05 -9.92
C PHE A 318 -5.84 2.74 -9.50
N GLU A 319 -6.71 3.68 -9.77
CA GLU A 319 -8.17 3.52 -9.65
C GLU A 319 -8.83 4.09 -10.91
N ILE A 320 -9.97 3.49 -11.30
CA ILE A 320 -10.80 3.98 -12.38
C ILE A 320 -12.19 4.25 -11.82
N HIS A 321 -12.66 5.46 -11.99
CA HIS A 321 -13.91 5.99 -11.46
C HIS A 321 -14.88 6.36 -12.61
N ASP A 322 -16.16 6.51 -12.29
CA ASP A 322 -17.26 6.83 -13.22
C ASP A 322 -17.67 8.31 -13.16
N GLY A 323 -16.84 9.21 -13.55
CA GLY A 323 -17.21 10.63 -13.68
C GLY A 323 -17.39 11.39 -12.35
N THR A 324 -17.35 10.74 -11.19
CA THR A 324 -17.37 11.40 -9.88
C THR A 324 -16.16 10.96 -9.04
N ASP A 325 -15.68 11.85 -8.19
CA ASP A 325 -14.49 11.61 -7.34
C ASP A 325 -14.84 10.98 -5.97
N SER A 326 -16.05 10.42 -5.85
CA SER A 326 -16.50 9.77 -4.60
C SER A 326 -15.94 8.36 -4.46
N ALA A 327 -15.75 7.88 -3.23
CA ALA A 327 -15.35 6.49 -2.97
C ALA A 327 -16.40 5.47 -3.46
N GLU A 328 -17.61 5.91 -3.79
CA GLU A 328 -18.70 5.09 -4.30
C GLU A 328 -18.66 4.96 -5.82
N SER A 329 -17.98 5.87 -6.52
CA SER A 329 -17.80 5.87 -7.98
C SER A 329 -16.65 4.94 -8.46
N GLN A 330 -15.82 4.43 -7.57
CA GLN A 330 -14.72 3.56 -7.93
C GLN A 330 -15.23 2.25 -8.55
N LEU A 331 -14.96 2.04 -9.83
CA LEU A 331 -15.31 0.83 -10.58
C LEU A 331 -14.23 -0.23 -10.50
N CYS A 332 -12.96 0.20 -10.53
CA CYS A 332 -11.80 -0.67 -10.59
C CYS A 332 -10.67 -0.12 -9.73
N GLY A 333 -9.85 -1.01 -9.16
CA GLY A 333 -8.62 -0.65 -8.47
C GLY A 333 -7.56 -1.71 -8.69
N GLY A 334 -6.30 -1.28 -8.78
CA GLY A 334 -5.16 -2.15 -9.02
C GLY A 334 -3.83 -1.53 -8.64
N GLY A 335 -2.77 -2.32 -8.76
CA GLY A 335 -1.41 -1.85 -8.49
C GLY A 335 -0.39 -2.96 -8.46
N ARG A 336 0.87 -2.59 -8.20
CA ARG A 336 2.05 -3.45 -8.11
C ARG A 336 2.26 -3.97 -6.69
N TYR A 337 2.60 -5.27 -6.58
CA TYR A 337 2.75 -5.97 -5.30
C TYR A 337 3.84 -7.05 -5.36
N ASP A 338 5.08 -6.63 -5.61
CA ASP A 338 6.22 -7.52 -5.92
C ASP A 338 6.58 -8.49 -4.77
N ASP A 339 6.32 -8.10 -3.50
CA ASP A 339 6.63 -8.91 -2.31
C ASP A 339 5.50 -9.89 -1.92
N LEU A 340 4.35 -9.84 -2.61
CA LEU A 340 3.18 -10.62 -2.19
C LEU A 340 3.41 -12.13 -2.36
N VAL A 341 3.99 -12.55 -3.49
CA VAL A 341 4.22 -13.97 -3.79
C VAL A 341 5.09 -14.62 -2.73
N GLU A 342 6.21 -14.00 -2.36
CA GLU A 342 7.09 -14.49 -1.28
C GLU A 342 6.31 -14.57 0.05
N SER A 343 5.53 -13.54 0.36
CA SER A 343 4.80 -13.45 1.63
C SER A 343 3.68 -14.48 1.81
N VAL A 344 3.21 -15.10 0.74
CA VAL A 344 2.14 -16.13 0.78
C VAL A 344 2.67 -17.54 0.54
N GLY A 345 3.99 -17.75 0.60
CA GLY A 345 4.63 -19.05 0.54
C GLY A 345 5.59 -19.25 -0.63
N GLY A 346 5.80 -18.25 -1.47
CA GLY A 346 6.84 -18.26 -2.50
C GLY A 346 8.25 -18.23 -1.91
N THR A 347 9.25 -18.64 -2.69
CA THR A 347 10.66 -18.71 -2.28
C THR A 347 11.41 -17.40 -2.49
N GLU A 348 10.87 -16.50 -3.30
CA GLU A 348 11.50 -15.23 -3.67
C GLU A 348 10.43 -14.19 -4.09
N PRO A 349 10.74 -12.90 -4.03
CA PRO A 349 9.90 -11.85 -4.59
C PRO A 349 9.70 -12.04 -6.10
N VAL A 350 8.50 -11.79 -6.58
CA VAL A 350 8.15 -11.89 -8.01
C VAL A 350 7.51 -10.58 -8.44
N PRO A 351 8.06 -9.87 -9.44
CA PRO A 351 7.38 -8.69 -9.98
C PRO A 351 5.93 -9.02 -10.35
N ALA A 352 5.00 -8.33 -9.74
CA ALA A 352 3.58 -8.63 -9.92
C ALA A 352 2.73 -7.35 -9.88
N VAL A 353 1.76 -7.28 -10.78
CA VAL A 353 0.80 -6.19 -10.89
C VAL A 353 -0.55 -6.74 -11.33
N GLY A 354 -1.63 -6.20 -10.79
CA GLY A 354 -2.97 -6.67 -11.13
C GLY A 354 -4.05 -5.67 -10.77
N PHE A 355 -5.29 -6.02 -11.10
CA PHE A 355 -6.47 -5.24 -10.77
C PHE A 355 -7.67 -6.10 -10.50
N SER A 356 -8.64 -5.54 -9.80
CA SER A 356 -9.96 -6.11 -9.65
C SER A 356 -11.06 -5.05 -9.78
N LEU A 357 -12.24 -5.51 -10.20
CA LEU A 357 -13.47 -4.73 -10.23
C LEU A 357 -14.65 -5.55 -9.68
N GLY A 358 -15.62 -4.86 -9.07
CA GLY A 358 -16.87 -5.47 -8.61
C GLY A 358 -17.91 -5.43 -9.73
N LEU A 359 -18.33 -6.60 -10.22
CA LEU A 359 -19.24 -6.66 -11.37
C LEU A 359 -20.60 -6.02 -11.06
N GLU A 360 -21.11 -6.19 -9.85
CA GLU A 360 -22.40 -5.62 -9.45
C GLU A 360 -22.38 -4.08 -9.49
N ARG A 361 -21.25 -3.46 -9.14
CA ARG A 361 -21.09 -2.01 -9.23
C ARG A 361 -21.03 -1.53 -10.68
N VAL A 362 -20.31 -2.24 -11.54
CA VAL A 362 -20.30 -1.97 -12.99
C VAL A 362 -21.68 -2.12 -13.59
N GLN A 363 -22.44 -3.15 -13.19
CA GLN A 363 -23.82 -3.35 -13.66
C GLN A 363 -24.77 -2.22 -13.23
N LEU A 364 -24.66 -1.74 -11.99
CA LEU A 364 -25.47 -0.60 -11.52
C LEU A 364 -25.18 0.63 -12.37
N ARG A 365 -23.91 0.93 -12.60
CA ARG A 365 -23.53 2.08 -13.43
C ARG A 365 -24.06 1.97 -14.86
N LEU A 366 -23.95 0.80 -15.49
CA LEU A 366 -24.52 0.57 -16.82
C LEU A 366 -26.04 0.71 -16.86
N ALA A 367 -26.74 0.36 -15.77
CA ALA A 367 -28.18 0.55 -15.69
C ALA A 367 -28.60 2.03 -15.56
N GLU A 368 -27.77 2.88 -14.95
CA GLU A 368 -27.98 4.32 -14.84
C GLU A 368 -27.72 5.07 -16.17
N GLU A 369 -26.81 4.56 -17.02
CA GLU A 369 -26.51 5.11 -18.34
C GLU A 369 -27.45 4.60 -19.46
N ALA A 370 -28.24 3.57 -19.16
CA ALA A 370 -29.22 3.06 -20.11
C ALA A 370 -30.33 4.10 -20.34
N PRO A 371 -30.69 4.44 -21.62
CA PRO A 371 -31.66 5.46 -21.97
C PRO A 371 -33.10 5.12 -21.52
#